data_65021c41d2b256aeadbd26b3de5bf19c
#
_entry.id   65021c41d2b256aeadbd26b3de5bf19c
#
_cell.length_a   1.000
_cell.length_b   1.000
_cell.length_c   1.000
_cell.angle_alpha   90.00
_cell.angle_beta   90.00
_cell.angle_gamma   90.00
#
_symmetry.space_group_name_H-M   'P 1'
#
loop_
_entity.id
_entity.type
_entity.pdbx_description
1 polymer ?
#
loop_
_entity_poly.entity_id
_entity_poly.type
_entity_poly.pdbx_seq_one_letter_code
_entity_poly.pdbx_strand_id
1 'polypeptide(L)'
;PRSMPDEYMQLYDQSQIQLPPNFMEKHPFDNGELEIRDEILAAIPRRPDEIKKHIREYYAMISHVDKRVGNIIQTLKDNGLYENTIIIFAGDNGLAVGQHGLMGKQNVYEHSVGVPLMIKAAAQHTGKKTADLCYLIDVFPTLCDMLQLPVPQSVDGISLLSSLDGKEPVRDYLYYSYMDNQRGISDGTWKLIEYHVNGKRTTQLF
;
A
#
# COMPACT_ATOMS: atom_id res chain seq x y z
N PRO A 1 15.42 6.54 8.06
CA PRO A 1 16.67 5.91 7.56
C PRO A 1 16.31 4.56 6.93
N ARG A 2 16.80 4.33 5.71
CA ARG A 2 16.60 3.07 4.98
C ARG A 2 17.82 2.15 5.14
N SER A 3 18.56 2.27 6.24
CA SER A 3 19.69 1.40 6.53
C SER A 3 19.19 0.09 7.13
N MET A 4 19.47 -1.02 6.45
CA MET A 4 19.15 -2.37 6.89
C MET A 4 20.44 -3.11 7.23
N PRO A 5 20.38 -4.16 8.08
CA PRO A 5 21.53 -5.03 8.29
C PRO A 5 22.07 -5.58 6.97
N ASP A 6 23.37 -5.74 6.87
CA ASP A 6 24.06 -6.14 5.64
C ASP A 6 23.55 -7.47 5.08
N GLU A 7 23.14 -8.39 5.94
CA GLU A 7 22.55 -9.68 5.51
C GLU A 7 21.34 -9.51 4.59
N TYR A 8 20.49 -8.48 4.82
CA TYR A 8 19.33 -8.21 3.97
C TYR A 8 19.70 -7.42 2.73
N MET A 9 20.70 -6.54 2.83
CA MET A 9 21.23 -5.79 1.69
C MET A 9 21.91 -6.71 0.66
N GLN A 10 22.54 -7.78 1.10
CA GLN A 10 23.23 -8.77 0.24
C GLN A 10 22.27 -9.68 -0.53
N LEU A 11 20.97 -9.75 -0.14
CA LEU A 11 19.96 -10.52 -0.87
C LEU A 11 19.68 -9.95 -2.28
N TYR A 12 20.02 -8.70 -2.51
CA TYR A 12 19.66 -7.99 -3.74
C TYR A 12 20.88 -7.37 -4.40
N ASP A 13 21.16 -7.82 -5.64
CA ASP A 13 22.17 -7.18 -6.50
C ASP A 13 21.56 -5.96 -7.19
N GLN A 14 22.10 -4.77 -6.94
CA GLN A 14 21.62 -3.52 -7.53
C GLN A 14 21.64 -3.55 -9.06
N SER A 15 22.56 -4.28 -9.67
CA SER A 15 22.67 -4.39 -11.13
C SER A 15 21.46 -5.09 -11.76
N GLN A 16 20.78 -5.96 -11.00
CA GLN A 16 19.59 -6.69 -11.42
C GLN A 16 18.28 -5.94 -11.12
N ILE A 17 18.33 -4.85 -10.35
CA ILE A 17 17.15 -4.05 -10.04
C ILE A 17 16.68 -3.33 -11.31
N GLN A 18 15.42 -3.52 -11.64
CA GLN A 18 14.76 -2.80 -12.73
C GLN A 18 14.08 -1.54 -12.22
N LEU A 19 14.08 -0.52 -13.04
CA LEU A 19 13.27 0.68 -12.78
C LEU A 19 11.78 0.34 -12.98
N PRO A 20 10.89 1.02 -12.24
CA PRO A 20 9.46 0.89 -12.47
C PRO A 20 9.11 1.25 -13.93
N PRO A 21 8.11 0.58 -14.55
CA PRO A 21 7.71 0.88 -15.93
C PRO A 21 7.29 2.35 -16.16
N ASN A 22 6.77 2.98 -15.11
CA ASN A 22 6.37 4.39 -15.09
C ASN A 22 7.40 5.30 -14.42
N PHE A 23 8.68 4.89 -14.44
CA PHE A 23 9.79 5.74 -14.00
C PHE A 23 9.83 7.01 -14.84
N MET A 24 10.01 8.14 -14.16
CA MET A 24 10.26 9.45 -14.78
C MET A 24 11.38 10.16 -14.03
N GLU A 25 12.18 10.94 -14.76
CA GLU A 25 13.24 11.78 -14.14
C GLU A 25 12.66 12.92 -13.32
N LYS A 26 11.47 13.40 -13.70
CA LYS A 26 10.77 14.50 -13.05
C LYS A 26 9.27 14.34 -13.20
N HIS A 27 8.52 14.67 -12.15
CA HIS A 27 7.07 14.76 -12.24
C HIS A 27 6.65 15.89 -13.21
N PRO A 28 5.65 15.67 -14.09
CA PRO A 28 5.38 16.56 -15.22
C PRO A 28 4.70 17.88 -14.85
N PHE A 29 4.18 18.02 -13.63
CA PHE A 29 3.53 19.24 -13.15
C PHE A 29 3.66 19.36 -11.63
N ASP A 30 3.30 20.52 -11.08
CA ASP A 30 3.22 20.71 -9.64
C ASP A 30 1.98 20.01 -9.08
N ASN A 31 2.19 18.98 -8.24
CA ASN A 31 1.14 18.22 -7.57
C ASN A 31 0.84 18.75 -6.14
N GLY A 32 1.49 19.84 -5.72
CA GLY A 32 1.38 20.47 -4.42
C GLY A 32 2.39 19.96 -3.38
N GLU A 33 3.17 18.90 -3.68
CA GLU A 33 4.00 18.21 -2.68
C GLU A 33 5.42 17.87 -3.19
N LEU A 34 5.92 18.59 -4.20
CA LEU A 34 7.24 18.29 -4.81
C LEU A 34 8.45 18.70 -3.96
N GLU A 35 8.26 19.56 -2.95
CA GLU A 35 9.35 20.11 -2.11
C GLU A 35 9.36 19.54 -0.69
N ILE A 36 8.53 18.55 -0.40
CA ILE A 36 8.45 17.92 0.92
C ILE A 36 9.65 17.02 1.20
N ARG A 37 9.86 16.72 2.48
CA ARG A 37 10.98 15.89 2.95
C ARG A 37 11.16 14.59 2.15
N ASP A 38 10.07 13.89 1.82
CA ASP A 38 10.15 12.59 1.19
C ASP A 38 10.58 12.71 -0.28
N GLU A 39 10.23 13.80 -0.96
CA GLU A 39 10.64 14.04 -2.34
C GLU A 39 12.11 14.45 -2.48
N ILE A 40 12.68 15.13 -1.46
CA ILE A 40 14.10 15.54 -1.47
C ILE A 40 15.07 14.42 -1.05
N LEU A 41 14.59 13.19 -0.82
CA LEU A 41 15.44 12.03 -0.55
C LEU A 41 16.30 11.61 -1.74
N ALA A 42 15.95 12.00 -2.95
CA ALA A 42 16.76 11.85 -4.15
C ALA A 42 16.73 13.15 -4.96
N ALA A 43 17.82 13.43 -5.68
CA ALA A 43 17.93 14.63 -6.49
C ALA A 43 16.89 14.66 -7.64
N ILE A 44 16.52 15.86 -8.09
CA ILE A 44 15.74 16.08 -9.30
C ILE A 44 16.68 16.74 -10.35
N PRO A 45 16.82 16.18 -11.55
CA PRO A 45 16.14 14.99 -12.09
C PRO A 45 16.55 13.69 -11.39
N ARG A 46 15.62 12.73 -11.29
CA ARG A 46 15.84 11.41 -10.70
C ARG A 46 16.84 10.62 -11.53
N ARG A 47 17.88 10.12 -10.90
CA ARG A 47 18.94 9.36 -11.59
C ARG A 47 18.65 7.86 -11.49
N PRO A 48 18.68 7.10 -12.60
CA PRO A 48 18.41 5.67 -12.61
C PRO A 48 19.16 4.87 -11.54
N ASP A 49 20.47 5.09 -11.39
CA ASP A 49 21.30 4.35 -10.44
C ASP A 49 20.96 4.66 -8.98
N GLU A 50 20.61 5.90 -8.68
CA GLU A 50 20.17 6.34 -7.36
C GLU A 50 18.81 5.71 -7.02
N ILE A 51 17.88 5.68 -7.96
CA ILE A 51 16.57 5.04 -7.79
C ILE A 51 16.73 3.54 -7.59
N LYS A 52 17.56 2.84 -8.37
CA LYS A 52 17.85 1.41 -8.17
C LYS A 52 18.42 1.13 -6.78
N LYS A 53 19.30 2.01 -6.27
CA LYS A 53 19.80 1.92 -4.89
C LYS A 53 18.64 2.00 -3.88
N HIS A 54 17.76 2.98 -4.02
CA HIS A 54 16.60 3.12 -3.12
C HIS A 54 15.63 1.93 -3.20
N ILE A 55 15.40 1.37 -4.39
CA ILE A 55 14.60 0.15 -4.56
C ILE A 55 15.25 -1.02 -3.84
N ARG A 56 16.56 -1.20 -3.99
CA ARG A 56 17.32 -2.24 -3.28
C ARG A 56 17.17 -2.13 -1.77
N GLU A 57 17.34 -0.93 -1.23
CA GLU A 57 17.17 -0.65 0.21
C GLU A 57 15.74 -0.97 0.67
N TYR A 58 14.74 -0.65 -0.15
CA TYR A 58 13.34 -0.92 0.12
C TYR A 58 13.03 -2.42 0.14
N TYR A 59 13.57 -3.18 -0.82
CA TYR A 59 13.43 -4.64 -0.86
C TYR A 59 14.10 -5.30 0.36
N ALA A 60 15.28 -4.85 0.73
CA ALA A 60 15.97 -5.33 1.93
C ALA A 60 15.14 -5.08 3.21
N MET A 61 14.49 -3.91 3.30
CA MET A 61 13.58 -3.59 4.39
C MET A 61 12.37 -4.51 4.44
N ILE A 62 11.75 -4.80 3.28
CA ILE A 62 10.62 -5.73 3.18
C ILE A 62 11.04 -7.12 3.65
N SER A 63 12.20 -7.64 3.20
CA SER A 63 12.71 -8.94 3.64
C SER A 63 12.98 -8.99 5.14
N HIS A 64 13.46 -7.90 5.72
CA HIS A 64 13.64 -7.82 7.17
C HIS A 64 12.30 -7.87 7.91
N VAL A 65 11.31 -7.10 7.45
CA VAL A 65 9.94 -7.13 8.03
C VAL A 65 9.34 -8.54 7.91
N ASP A 66 9.45 -9.17 6.74
CA ASP A 66 8.96 -10.53 6.51
C ASP A 66 9.56 -11.55 7.50
N LYS A 67 10.87 -11.47 7.73
CA LYS A 67 11.53 -12.31 8.76
C LYS A 67 10.95 -12.09 10.16
N ARG A 68 10.64 -10.83 10.51
CA ARG A 68 10.04 -10.53 11.83
C ARG A 68 8.61 -11.04 11.96
N VAL A 69 7.82 -10.90 10.91
CA VAL A 69 6.47 -11.49 10.83
C VAL A 69 6.56 -13.01 10.95
N GLY A 70 7.50 -13.66 10.24
CA GLY A 70 7.75 -15.09 10.36
C GLY A 70 8.06 -15.52 11.79
N ASN A 71 8.86 -14.76 12.53
CA ASN A 71 9.17 -15.05 13.94
C ASN A 71 7.92 -14.97 14.85
N ILE A 72 7.05 -13.98 14.62
CA ILE A 72 5.77 -13.86 15.35
C ILE A 72 4.89 -15.08 15.09
N ILE A 73 4.74 -15.46 13.82
CA ILE A 73 3.95 -16.62 13.41
C ILE A 73 4.52 -17.90 14.04
N GLN A 74 5.84 -18.07 14.04
CA GLN A 74 6.48 -19.22 14.66
C GLN A 74 6.23 -19.26 16.17
N THR A 75 6.31 -18.14 16.86
CA THR A 75 6.00 -18.05 18.28
C THR A 75 4.55 -18.47 18.57
N LEU A 76 3.59 -18.07 17.75
CA LEU A 76 2.20 -18.50 17.88
C LEU A 76 2.07 -20.01 17.72
N LYS A 77 2.77 -20.61 16.75
CA LYS A 77 2.78 -22.06 16.52
C LYS A 77 3.40 -22.82 17.69
N ASP A 78 4.56 -22.38 18.18
CA ASP A 78 5.28 -23.03 19.28
C ASP A 78 4.47 -23.02 20.60
N ASN A 79 3.57 -22.05 20.76
CA ASN A 79 2.68 -21.93 21.90
C ASN A 79 1.27 -22.52 21.65
N GLY A 80 1.02 -23.17 20.53
CA GLY A 80 -0.29 -23.76 20.20
C GLY A 80 -1.41 -22.74 19.98
N LEU A 81 -1.09 -21.46 19.76
CA LEU A 81 -2.05 -20.36 19.61
C LEU A 81 -2.42 -20.07 18.15
N TYR A 82 -1.63 -20.54 17.19
CA TYR A 82 -1.74 -20.16 15.77
C TYR A 82 -3.14 -20.44 15.20
N GLU A 83 -3.71 -21.61 15.46
CA GLU A 83 -5.00 -21.98 14.90
C GLU A 83 -6.15 -21.13 15.44
N ASN A 84 -6.06 -20.69 16.69
CA ASN A 84 -7.07 -19.86 17.35
C ASN A 84 -6.75 -18.35 17.32
N THR A 85 -5.91 -17.91 16.38
CA THR A 85 -5.54 -16.50 16.23
C THR A 85 -5.93 -16.01 14.85
N ILE A 86 -6.67 -14.89 14.78
CA ILE A 86 -6.84 -14.12 13.55
C ILE A 86 -5.58 -13.29 13.36
N ILE A 87 -4.96 -13.39 12.18
CA ILE A 87 -3.78 -12.62 11.83
C ILE A 87 -4.13 -11.72 10.65
N ILE A 88 -3.91 -10.41 10.82
CA ILE A 88 -4.11 -9.43 9.75
C ILE A 88 -2.78 -8.76 9.47
N PHE A 89 -2.36 -8.78 8.21
CA PHE A 89 -1.22 -8.04 7.70
C PHE A 89 -1.72 -6.99 6.72
N ALA A 90 -1.40 -5.72 6.98
CA ALA A 90 -1.78 -4.62 6.12
C ALA A 90 -0.65 -3.57 6.07
N GLY A 91 -0.53 -2.87 4.94
CA GLY A 91 0.24 -1.64 4.86
C GLY A 91 -0.65 -0.44 5.19
N ASP A 92 -0.11 0.61 5.82
CA ASP A 92 -0.81 1.87 6.06
C ASP A 92 -0.81 2.75 4.81
N ASN A 93 0.28 2.73 4.07
CA ASN A 93 0.46 3.37 2.76
C ASN A 93 1.59 2.67 2.00
N GLY A 94 1.62 2.91 0.70
CA GLY A 94 2.75 2.55 -0.16
C GLY A 94 3.78 3.68 -0.26
N LEU A 95 4.61 3.62 -1.30
CA LEU A 95 5.71 4.56 -1.50
C LEU A 95 6.11 4.62 -2.97
N ALA A 96 6.27 5.83 -3.51
CA ALA A 96 6.98 6.00 -4.78
C ALA A 96 8.48 5.77 -4.57
N VAL A 97 9.11 5.11 -5.53
CA VAL A 97 10.57 5.02 -5.64
C VAL A 97 10.90 5.18 -7.12
N GLY A 98 10.70 6.40 -7.64
CA GLY A 98 10.92 6.75 -9.04
C GLY A 98 9.65 6.69 -9.92
N GLN A 99 8.55 6.07 -9.45
CA GLN A 99 7.28 6.09 -10.17
C GLN A 99 6.79 7.53 -10.35
N HIS A 100 6.37 7.89 -11.55
CA HIS A 100 5.90 9.22 -11.92
C HIS A 100 6.88 10.36 -11.56
N GLY A 101 8.18 10.06 -11.38
CA GLY A 101 9.19 11.02 -10.94
C GLY A 101 9.16 11.36 -9.45
N LEU A 102 8.43 10.60 -8.65
CA LEU A 102 8.21 10.82 -7.21
C LEU A 102 9.05 9.86 -6.34
N MET A 103 9.24 10.24 -5.07
CA MET A 103 9.92 9.45 -4.04
C MET A 103 9.07 9.25 -2.79
N GLY A 104 8.03 10.03 -2.64
CA GLY A 104 7.17 10.07 -1.47
C GLY A 104 5.87 9.30 -1.65
N LYS A 105 4.99 9.44 -0.68
CA LYS A 105 3.69 8.81 -0.58
C LYS A 105 2.53 9.81 -0.57
N GLN A 106 2.85 11.10 -0.59
CA GLN A 106 1.90 12.21 -0.48
C GLN A 106 1.19 12.46 -1.81
N ASN A 107 0.49 11.44 -2.28
CA ASN A 107 -0.26 11.46 -3.52
C ASN A 107 -1.29 10.33 -3.54
N VAL A 108 -2.22 10.36 -4.50
CA VAL A 108 -3.28 9.36 -4.65
C VAL A 108 -3.03 8.36 -5.79
N TYR A 109 -1.78 8.26 -6.28
CA TYR A 109 -1.38 7.20 -7.19
C TYR A 109 -1.40 5.83 -6.54
N GLU A 110 -1.49 4.78 -7.36
CA GLU A 110 -1.59 3.40 -6.88
C GLU A 110 -0.41 2.98 -5.99
N HIS A 111 0.80 3.43 -6.31
CA HIS A 111 1.98 3.14 -5.47
C HIS A 111 1.89 3.69 -4.04
N SER A 112 1.01 4.67 -3.78
CA SER A 112 0.81 5.25 -2.45
C SER A 112 -0.41 4.71 -1.74
N VAL A 113 -1.52 4.46 -2.45
CA VAL A 113 -2.80 4.06 -1.85
C VAL A 113 -3.09 2.57 -1.99
N GLY A 114 -2.49 1.89 -2.97
CA GLY A 114 -2.59 0.44 -3.14
C GLY A 114 -1.68 -0.29 -2.16
N VAL A 115 -2.25 -0.85 -1.10
CA VAL A 115 -1.50 -1.54 -0.03
C VAL A 115 -1.90 -3.00 0.06
N PRO A 116 -0.99 -3.89 0.52
CA PRO A 116 -1.36 -5.27 0.79
C PRO A 116 -2.35 -5.35 1.95
N LEU A 117 -3.35 -6.23 1.81
CA LEU A 117 -4.21 -6.68 2.90
C LEU A 117 -4.31 -8.19 2.85
N MET A 118 -3.89 -8.86 3.91
CA MET A 118 -3.98 -10.32 4.07
C MET A 118 -4.63 -10.65 5.41
N ILE A 119 -5.58 -11.58 5.38
CA ILE A 119 -6.31 -12.01 6.58
C ILE A 119 -6.21 -13.53 6.68
N LYS A 120 -5.61 -14.02 7.77
CA LYS A 120 -5.70 -15.42 8.21
C LYS A 120 -6.78 -15.49 9.29
N ALA A 121 -7.86 -16.16 8.97
CA ALA A 121 -8.94 -16.49 9.90
C ALA A 121 -9.00 -18.02 10.13
N ALA A 122 -10.08 -18.53 10.71
CA ALA A 122 -10.33 -19.97 10.77
C ALA A 122 -10.43 -20.57 9.35
N ALA A 123 -10.28 -21.87 9.24
CA ALA A 123 -10.02 -22.67 8.03
C ALA A 123 -10.89 -22.40 6.77
N GLN A 124 -11.98 -21.67 6.89
CA GLN A 124 -12.97 -21.50 5.83
C GLN A 124 -12.53 -20.62 4.65
N HIS A 125 -11.53 -19.75 4.84
CA HIS A 125 -11.13 -18.73 3.87
C HIS A 125 -9.67 -18.84 3.41
N THR A 126 -9.02 -19.98 3.59
CA THR A 126 -7.60 -20.16 3.26
C THR A 126 -7.34 -20.15 1.76
N GLY A 127 -6.31 -19.41 1.36
CA GLY A 127 -5.79 -19.39 -0.02
C GLY A 127 -6.65 -18.65 -1.04
N LYS A 128 -7.70 -17.94 -0.63
CA LYS A 128 -8.54 -17.12 -1.51
C LYS A 128 -7.86 -15.80 -1.82
N LYS A 129 -8.11 -15.30 -3.01
CA LYS A 129 -7.78 -13.93 -3.44
C LYS A 129 -9.04 -13.29 -4.01
N THR A 130 -9.25 -12.02 -3.70
CA THR A 130 -10.27 -11.20 -4.32
C THR A 130 -9.65 -9.93 -4.90
N ALA A 131 -10.25 -9.40 -5.95
CA ALA A 131 -9.93 -8.10 -6.52
C ALA A 131 -10.92 -7.01 -6.08
N ASP A 132 -11.78 -7.33 -5.12
CA ASP A 132 -12.80 -6.40 -4.64
C ASP A 132 -12.18 -5.17 -3.98
N LEU A 133 -12.80 -4.04 -4.21
CA LEU A 133 -12.34 -2.76 -3.69
C LEU A 133 -12.62 -2.64 -2.20
N CYS A 134 -11.61 -2.28 -1.42
CA CYS A 134 -11.73 -2.11 0.02
C CYS A 134 -10.87 -0.97 0.55
N TYR A 135 -11.22 -0.47 1.73
CA TYR A 135 -10.41 0.45 2.51
C TYR A 135 -9.87 -0.22 3.77
N LEU A 136 -8.81 0.32 4.36
CA LEU A 136 -8.31 -0.16 5.66
C LEU A 136 -9.32 0.02 6.80
N ILE A 137 -10.24 0.97 6.70
CA ILE A 137 -11.34 1.14 7.68
C ILE A 137 -12.29 -0.06 7.72
N ASP A 138 -12.30 -0.89 6.68
CA ASP A 138 -13.14 -2.10 6.58
C ASP A 138 -12.61 -3.26 7.45
N VAL A 139 -11.36 -3.18 7.87
CA VAL A 139 -10.74 -4.20 8.73
C VAL A 139 -11.47 -4.35 10.06
N PHE A 140 -11.83 -3.23 10.68
CA PHE A 140 -12.49 -3.26 11.99
C PHE A 140 -13.88 -3.94 11.94
N PRO A 141 -14.84 -3.52 11.08
CA PRO A 141 -16.13 -4.22 10.99
C PRO A 141 -15.98 -5.66 10.51
N THR A 142 -14.99 -5.99 9.69
CA THR A 142 -14.69 -7.37 9.29
C THR A 142 -14.29 -8.22 10.49
N LEU A 143 -13.45 -7.70 11.39
CA LEU A 143 -13.10 -8.38 12.64
C LEU A 143 -14.31 -8.56 13.55
N CYS A 144 -15.16 -7.54 13.69
CA CYS A 144 -16.38 -7.65 14.48
C CYS A 144 -17.24 -8.82 13.97
N ASP A 145 -17.48 -8.90 12.67
CA ASP A 145 -18.27 -9.97 12.06
C ASP A 145 -17.62 -11.34 12.25
N MET A 146 -16.29 -11.47 12.05
CA MET A 146 -15.56 -12.72 12.28
C MET A 146 -15.68 -13.21 13.72
N LEU A 147 -15.79 -12.29 14.67
CA LEU A 147 -15.91 -12.59 16.11
C LEU A 147 -17.36 -12.59 16.59
N GLN A 148 -18.34 -12.39 15.70
CA GLN A 148 -19.77 -12.29 16.02
C GLN A 148 -20.07 -11.18 17.04
N LEU A 149 -19.34 -10.07 16.95
CA LEU A 149 -19.53 -8.88 17.77
C LEU A 149 -20.34 -7.83 17.00
N PRO A 150 -21.16 -7.02 17.70
CA PRO A 150 -21.90 -5.96 17.04
C PRO A 150 -20.93 -4.87 16.52
N VAL A 151 -21.15 -4.41 15.30
CA VAL A 151 -20.44 -3.27 14.73
C VAL A 151 -21.09 -1.98 15.25
N PRO A 152 -20.35 -1.05 15.89
CA PRO A 152 -20.87 0.22 16.34
C PRO A 152 -21.42 1.08 15.18
N GLN A 153 -22.52 1.82 15.41
CA GLN A 153 -23.12 2.68 14.38
C GLN A 153 -22.21 3.82 13.90
N SER A 154 -21.18 4.17 14.67
CA SER A 154 -20.20 5.22 14.31
C SER A 154 -19.11 4.74 13.36
N VAL A 155 -19.15 3.49 12.90
CA VAL A 155 -18.15 2.90 12.00
C VAL A 155 -18.60 3.10 10.56
N ASP A 156 -17.78 3.78 9.76
CA ASP A 156 -18.04 4.02 8.33
C ASP A 156 -17.55 2.85 7.44
N GLY A 157 -16.72 1.94 7.97
CA GLY A 157 -16.23 0.77 7.26
C GLY A 157 -17.32 -0.27 7.00
N ILE A 158 -17.12 -1.10 5.98
CA ILE A 158 -18.00 -2.20 5.60
C ILE A 158 -17.26 -3.53 5.77
N SER A 159 -17.92 -4.53 6.37
CA SER A 159 -17.31 -5.86 6.52
C SER A 159 -16.99 -6.50 5.17
N LEU A 160 -15.79 -7.05 5.05
CA LEU A 160 -15.30 -7.76 3.87
C LEU A 160 -15.73 -9.24 3.80
N LEU A 161 -16.51 -9.74 4.75
CA LEU A 161 -16.90 -11.16 4.76
C LEU A 161 -17.65 -11.57 3.50
N SER A 162 -18.50 -10.68 2.94
CA SER A 162 -19.19 -10.96 1.68
C SER A 162 -18.21 -11.24 0.53
N SER A 163 -17.20 -10.38 0.37
CA SER A 163 -16.13 -10.56 -0.62
C SER A 163 -15.28 -11.81 -0.35
N LEU A 164 -14.92 -12.07 0.90
CA LEU A 164 -14.16 -13.27 1.29
C LEU A 164 -14.92 -14.56 1.04
N ASP A 165 -16.25 -14.54 1.14
CA ASP A 165 -17.15 -15.65 0.80
C ASP A 165 -17.35 -15.82 -0.71
N GLY A 166 -16.87 -14.88 -1.54
CA GLY A 166 -17.05 -14.87 -2.99
C GLY A 166 -18.49 -14.51 -3.39
N LYS A 167 -19.17 -13.72 -2.58
CA LYS A 167 -20.47 -13.13 -2.86
C LYS A 167 -20.29 -11.77 -3.57
N GLU A 168 -21.19 -10.85 -3.29
CA GLU A 168 -21.15 -9.50 -3.90
C GLU A 168 -19.98 -8.67 -3.36
N PRO A 169 -19.32 -7.86 -4.22
CA PRO A 169 -18.33 -6.89 -3.80
C PRO A 169 -18.98 -5.85 -2.86
N VAL A 170 -18.18 -5.35 -1.92
CA VAL A 170 -18.69 -4.38 -0.94
C VAL A 170 -18.73 -2.95 -1.46
N ARG A 171 -18.04 -2.66 -2.58
CA ARG A 171 -17.98 -1.34 -3.22
C ARG A 171 -17.76 -1.45 -4.71
N ASP A 172 -18.36 -0.50 -5.43
CA ASP A 172 -18.11 -0.32 -6.87
C ASP A 172 -16.98 0.69 -7.13
N TYR A 173 -16.71 1.58 -6.16
CA TYR A 173 -15.72 2.65 -6.31
C TYR A 173 -14.96 2.89 -5.02
N LEU A 174 -13.70 3.33 -5.17
CA LEU A 174 -12.90 3.94 -4.10
C LEU A 174 -12.70 5.43 -4.39
N TYR A 175 -12.94 6.26 -3.39
CA TYR A 175 -12.65 7.68 -3.42
C TYR A 175 -11.39 7.97 -2.60
N TYR A 176 -10.52 8.83 -3.12
CA TYR A 176 -9.29 9.23 -2.49
C TYR A 176 -9.21 10.75 -2.34
N SER A 177 -8.65 11.18 -1.24
CA SER A 177 -8.45 12.60 -0.96
C SER A 177 -7.11 12.78 -0.27
N TYR A 178 -6.33 13.73 -0.74
CA TYR A 178 -5.12 14.16 -0.07
C TYR A 178 -5.10 15.69 0.03
N MET A 179 -5.06 16.20 1.26
CA MET A 179 -5.18 17.63 1.58
C MET A 179 -6.34 18.29 0.80
N ASP A 180 -6.16 19.53 0.35
CA ASP A 180 -7.12 20.24 -0.50
C ASP A 180 -6.78 20.17 -1.99
N ASN A 181 -5.66 19.57 -2.34
CA ASN A 181 -5.06 19.64 -3.68
C ASN A 181 -5.25 18.38 -4.53
N GLN A 182 -5.57 17.23 -3.97
CA GLN A 182 -5.71 16.00 -4.76
C GLN A 182 -6.99 15.26 -4.45
N ARG A 183 -7.69 14.84 -5.47
CA ARG A 183 -8.90 13.99 -5.39
C ARG A 183 -8.77 12.87 -6.40
N GLY A 184 -9.21 11.68 -6.04
CA GLY A 184 -9.19 10.55 -6.95
C GLY A 184 -10.43 9.69 -6.79
N ILE A 185 -10.79 8.98 -7.86
CA ILE A 185 -11.81 7.93 -7.84
C ILE A 185 -11.34 6.77 -8.71
N SER A 186 -11.62 5.55 -8.27
CA SER A 186 -11.30 4.35 -9.04
C SER A 186 -12.43 3.32 -8.94
N ASP A 187 -12.72 2.65 -10.06
CA ASP A 187 -13.60 1.48 -10.13
C ASP A 187 -12.82 0.15 -10.19
N GLY A 188 -11.51 0.20 -9.95
CA GLY A 188 -10.60 -0.95 -10.04
C GLY A 188 -10.04 -1.19 -11.44
N THR A 189 -10.63 -0.63 -12.50
CA THR A 189 -10.14 -0.67 -13.89
C THR A 189 -9.56 0.67 -14.29
N TRP A 190 -10.27 1.73 -14.00
CA TRP A 190 -9.89 3.11 -14.27
C TRP A 190 -9.66 3.88 -12.99
N LYS A 191 -8.74 4.82 -13.04
CA LYS A 191 -8.48 5.76 -11.95
C LYS A 191 -8.37 7.17 -12.50
N LEU A 192 -9.31 8.02 -12.09
CA LEU A 192 -9.29 9.45 -12.38
C LEU A 192 -8.68 10.18 -11.19
N ILE A 193 -7.70 11.04 -11.45
CA ILE A 193 -7.08 11.91 -10.44
C ILE A 193 -7.19 13.36 -10.89
N GLU A 194 -7.64 14.21 -9.98
CA GLU A 194 -7.70 15.65 -10.17
C GLU A 194 -6.80 16.35 -9.15
N TYR A 195 -6.01 17.28 -9.64
CA TYR A 195 -5.14 18.17 -8.87
C TYR A 195 -5.65 19.59 -8.96
N HIS A 196 -5.63 20.30 -7.85
CA HIS A 196 -5.96 21.71 -7.79
C HIS A 196 -4.88 22.45 -6.99
N VAL A 197 -3.84 22.92 -7.68
CA VAL A 197 -2.65 23.51 -7.08
C VAL A 197 -2.44 24.92 -7.64
N ASN A 198 -2.31 25.91 -6.76
CA ASN A 198 -2.05 27.32 -7.12
C ASN A 198 -3.04 27.87 -8.17
N GLY A 199 -4.33 27.53 -8.04
CA GLY A 199 -5.38 27.93 -8.98
C GLY A 199 -5.37 27.21 -10.33
N LYS A 200 -4.45 26.27 -10.55
CA LYS A 200 -4.38 25.44 -11.74
C LYS A 200 -5.00 24.08 -11.49
N ARG A 201 -5.86 23.64 -12.41
CA ARG A 201 -6.43 22.30 -12.41
C ARG A 201 -5.69 21.39 -13.39
N THR A 202 -5.33 20.21 -12.96
CA THR A 202 -4.73 19.16 -13.80
C THR A 202 -5.48 17.87 -13.56
N THR A 203 -5.83 17.14 -14.62
CA THR A 203 -6.58 15.87 -14.55
C THR A 203 -5.78 14.78 -15.24
N GLN A 204 -5.75 13.61 -14.64
CA GLN A 204 -5.13 12.40 -15.21
C GLN A 204 -6.12 11.24 -15.13
N LEU A 205 -6.13 10.39 -16.17
CA LEU A 205 -6.88 9.15 -16.24
C LEU A 205 -5.89 8.00 -16.53
N PHE A 206 -5.97 6.94 -15.75
CA PHE A 206 -5.16 5.72 -15.86
C PHE A 206 -6.04 4.51 -16.08
#